data_16477a63b53b4fd9ff4e039cd1c309d7
#
_entry.id   16477a63b53b4fd9ff4e039cd1c309d7
#
_cell.length_a   1.000
_cell.length_b   1.000
_cell.length_c   1.000
_cell.angle_alpha   90.00
_cell.angle_beta   90.00
_cell.angle_gamma   90.00
#
_symmetry.space_group_name_H-M   'P 1'
#
loop_
_entity.id
_entity.type
_entity.pdbx_description
1 polymer ?
#
loop_
_entity_poly.entity_id
_entity_poly.type
_entity_poly.pdbx_seq_one_letter_code
_entity_poly.pdbx_strand_id
1 'polypeptide(L)'
;MRDVLSDLDGWREQGEEIALATLVRVRGSAPRLPGARFCVTRSGRMAGSVSGGCVENDVYERAMQVLDSGQPVVASYGIADEMGFAVGLSCGGTIDVLIEPFVEEDVWNSIRRAVEQQRPAAVAIGLAPPALIGRKLALLEDARTLGAIDASLDEQIIAAARAAWRRGATEVLSLPWHGEKASVFIEVIPPPLRLFIVGATQIAIALCRMAKGLGFWVSIIDARGTYATRERFPEADAILLAEPGEVLGRAGLDAYSHVVILTHDPKFDIPALARALGSETGYIGVMGSRGTHGRRAVSLAREGFTEADLSRIRAPIGLDIGARSPEEIALAIFAEMVAVRRQRDGRALREKKGAIHGGA
;
A
#
# COMPACT_ATOMS: atom_id res chain seq x y z
N MET A 1 0.21 -3.69 -8.10
CA MET A 1 1.31 -4.64 -8.42
C MET A 1 1.16 -6.00 -7.73
N ARG A 2 1.11 -6.06 -6.39
CA ARG A 2 1.02 -7.33 -5.65
C ARG A 2 -0.23 -8.16 -5.94
N ASP A 3 -1.32 -7.50 -6.28
CA ASP A 3 -2.64 -8.09 -6.55
C ASP A 3 -2.70 -8.96 -7.83
N VAL A 4 -1.74 -8.82 -8.74
CA VAL A 4 -1.69 -9.57 -10.01
C VAL A 4 -0.37 -10.36 -10.21
N LEU A 5 0.57 -10.24 -9.29
CA LEU A 5 1.91 -10.80 -9.47
C LEU A 5 1.90 -12.33 -9.61
N SER A 6 1.11 -13.00 -8.76
CA SER A 6 0.98 -14.46 -8.79
C SER A 6 0.40 -14.98 -10.10
N ASP A 7 -0.64 -14.29 -10.63
CA ASP A 7 -1.26 -14.66 -11.90
C ASP A 7 -0.32 -14.43 -13.07
N LEU A 8 0.36 -13.27 -13.10
CA LEU A 8 1.37 -12.96 -14.12
C LEU A 8 2.48 -14.01 -14.16
N ASP A 9 3.01 -14.41 -13.02
CA ASP A 9 4.07 -15.41 -12.93
C ASP A 9 3.60 -16.78 -13.42
N GLY A 10 2.42 -17.24 -12.95
CA GLY A 10 1.87 -18.52 -13.36
C GLY A 10 1.52 -18.59 -14.84
N TRP A 11 1.02 -17.51 -15.43
CA TRP A 11 0.71 -17.46 -16.87
C TRP A 11 1.97 -17.38 -17.73
N ARG A 12 2.97 -16.64 -17.28
CA ARG A 12 4.27 -16.58 -17.95
C ARG A 12 4.97 -17.93 -17.97
N GLU A 13 4.97 -18.67 -16.86
CA GLU A 13 5.52 -20.02 -16.79
C GLU A 13 4.81 -21.00 -17.75
N GLN A 14 3.55 -20.72 -18.09
CA GLN A 14 2.78 -21.47 -19.07
C GLN A 14 2.99 -20.99 -20.51
N GLY A 15 3.84 -19.98 -20.74
CA GLY A 15 4.14 -19.44 -22.07
C GLY A 15 3.03 -18.56 -22.66
N GLU A 16 2.13 -18.04 -21.83
CA GLU A 16 1.07 -17.14 -22.30
C GLU A 16 1.61 -15.77 -22.72
N GLU A 17 1.07 -15.23 -23.81
CA GLU A 17 1.25 -13.83 -24.15
C GLU A 17 0.30 -12.99 -23.29
N ILE A 18 0.84 -11.97 -22.62
CA ILE A 18 0.11 -11.18 -21.63
C ILE A 18 0.15 -9.70 -22.01
N ALA A 19 -0.98 -9.01 -21.96
CA ALA A 19 -1.06 -7.55 -21.91
C ALA A 19 -1.29 -7.08 -20.47
N LEU A 20 -0.57 -6.03 -20.08
CA LEU A 20 -0.66 -5.41 -18.77
C LEU A 20 -1.29 -4.02 -18.92
N ALA A 21 -2.46 -3.84 -18.31
CA ALA A 21 -3.10 -2.54 -18.18
C ALA A 21 -2.81 -1.95 -16.80
N THR A 22 -2.33 -0.71 -16.77
CA THR A 22 -1.99 0.03 -15.55
C THR A 22 -2.81 1.30 -15.47
N LEU A 23 -3.55 1.50 -14.38
CA LEU A 23 -4.19 2.78 -14.06
C LEU A 23 -3.10 3.80 -13.71
N VAL A 24 -2.86 4.79 -14.59
CA VAL A 24 -1.75 5.75 -14.43
C VAL A 24 -2.20 7.12 -13.94
N ARG A 25 -3.48 7.48 -14.14
CA ARG A 25 -4.01 8.76 -13.67
C ARG A 25 -5.49 8.66 -13.33
N VAL A 26 -5.88 9.37 -12.27
CA VAL A 26 -7.28 9.56 -11.87
C VAL A 26 -7.52 11.05 -11.71
N ARG A 27 -8.63 11.55 -12.28
CA ARG A 27 -9.14 12.89 -12.05
C ARG A 27 -10.59 12.77 -11.57
N GLY A 28 -10.91 13.38 -10.45
CA GLY A 28 -12.20 13.23 -9.78
C GLY A 28 -12.29 11.93 -8.97
N SER A 29 -13.44 11.25 -8.99
CA SER A 29 -13.68 10.04 -8.20
C SER A 29 -13.50 8.78 -9.06
N ALA A 30 -12.72 7.81 -8.57
CA ALA A 30 -12.60 6.49 -9.17
C ALA A 30 -12.50 5.41 -8.08
N PRO A 31 -12.99 4.18 -8.34
CA PRO A 31 -12.98 3.10 -7.34
C PRO A 31 -11.59 2.50 -7.11
N ARG A 32 -10.64 2.75 -8.01
CA ARG A 32 -9.26 2.26 -7.91
C ARG A 32 -8.28 3.43 -7.92
N LEU A 33 -7.11 3.22 -7.32
CA LEU A 33 -6.03 4.22 -7.26
C LEU A 33 -4.99 4.00 -8.36
N PRO A 34 -4.24 5.03 -8.78
CA PRO A 34 -3.10 4.87 -9.67
C PRO A 34 -2.16 3.77 -9.18
N GLY A 35 -1.65 2.96 -10.12
CA GLY A 35 -0.89 1.74 -9.82
C GLY A 35 -1.74 0.46 -9.81
N ALA A 36 -3.09 0.54 -9.87
CA ALA A 36 -3.94 -0.63 -10.04
C ALA A 36 -3.67 -1.31 -11.40
N ARG A 37 -3.73 -2.64 -11.42
CA ARG A 37 -3.38 -3.47 -12.58
C ARG A 37 -4.56 -4.31 -13.02
N PHE A 38 -4.64 -4.53 -14.34
CA PHE A 38 -5.50 -5.53 -14.95
C PHE A 38 -4.68 -6.26 -16.03
N CYS A 39 -4.62 -7.56 -15.92
CA CYS A 39 -3.83 -8.42 -16.80
C CYS A 39 -4.76 -9.25 -17.69
N VAL A 40 -4.42 -9.38 -18.95
CA VAL A 40 -5.17 -10.15 -19.93
C VAL A 40 -4.21 -11.06 -20.69
N THR A 41 -4.52 -12.36 -20.80
CA THR A 41 -3.76 -13.27 -21.66
C THR A 41 -4.38 -13.36 -23.05
N ARG A 42 -3.61 -13.79 -24.05
CA ARG A 42 -4.14 -14.05 -25.39
C ARG A 42 -5.23 -15.13 -25.39
N SER A 43 -5.17 -16.08 -24.48
CA SER A 43 -6.19 -17.11 -24.29
C SER A 43 -7.48 -16.61 -23.61
N GLY A 44 -7.52 -15.33 -23.17
CA GLY A 44 -8.72 -14.69 -22.58
C GLY A 44 -8.81 -14.82 -21.05
N ARG A 45 -7.76 -15.27 -20.36
CA ARG A 45 -7.71 -15.22 -18.89
C ARG A 45 -7.49 -13.79 -18.42
N MET A 46 -8.04 -13.45 -17.26
CA MET A 46 -8.00 -12.09 -16.71
C MET A 46 -7.72 -12.11 -15.21
N ALA A 47 -6.95 -11.13 -14.72
CA ALA A 47 -6.72 -10.90 -13.30
C ALA A 47 -6.61 -9.41 -12.98
N GLY A 48 -7.00 -9.02 -11.76
CA GLY A 48 -6.97 -7.63 -11.31
C GLY A 48 -8.12 -6.78 -11.84
N SER A 49 -8.00 -5.45 -11.70
CA SER A 49 -8.98 -4.48 -12.19
C SER A 49 -8.42 -3.06 -12.13
N VAL A 50 -8.74 -2.21 -13.10
CA VAL A 50 -8.38 -0.78 -13.14
C VAL A 50 -9.54 0.16 -12.78
N SER A 51 -10.80 -0.31 -12.89
CA SER A 51 -11.99 0.52 -12.67
C SER A 51 -13.04 -0.09 -11.73
N GLY A 52 -12.90 -1.35 -11.37
CA GLY A 52 -13.90 -2.10 -10.60
C GLY A 52 -15.07 -2.62 -11.47
N GLY A 53 -14.88 -2.79 -12.78
CA GLY A 53 -15.84 -3.39 -13.71
C GLY A 53 -16.43 -2.44 -14.76
N CYS A 54 -16.15 -1.13 -14.67
CA CYS A 54 -16.79 -0.15 -15.57
C CYS A 54 -16.20 -0.15 -16.98
N VAL A 55 -14.88 -0.28 -17.13
CA VAL A 55 -14.19 -0.15 -18.42
C VAL A 55 -13.41 -1.40 -18.83
N GLU A 56 -13.45 -2.45 -18.04
CA GLU A 56 -12.63 -3.66 -18.23
C GLU A 56 -12.87 -4.32 -19.59
N ASN A 57 -14.08 -4.27 -20.15
CA ASN A 57 -14.35 -4.83 -21.47
C ASN A 57 -13.61 -4.07 -22.58
N ASP A 58 -13.62 -2.72 -22.57
CA ASP A 58 -12.88 -1.93 -23.57
C ASP A 58 -11.36 -2.09 -23.36
N VAL A 59 -10.90 -2.13 -22.09
CA VAL A 59 -9.49 -2.41 -21.78
C VAL A 59 -9.09 -3.79 -22.30
N TYR A 60 -9.95 -4.80 -22.19
CA TYR A 60 -9.71 -6.14 -22.75
C TYR A 60 -9.55 -6.10 -24.27
N GLU A 61 -10.49 -5.45 -24.99
CA GLU A 61 -10.43 -5.34 -26.45
C GLU A 61 -9.13 -4.62 -26.89
N ARG A 62 -8.75 -3.53 -26.23
CA ARG A 62 -7.50 -2.81 -26.49
C ARG A 62 -6.27 -3.66 -26.13
N ALA A 63 -6.35 -4.46 -25.07
CA ALA A 63 -5.27 -5.37 -24.70
C ALA A 63 -5.02 -6.41 -25.80
N MET A 64 -6.07 -6.95 -26.43
CA MET A 64 -5.92 -7.84 -27.58
C MET A 64 -5.28 -7.13 -28.77
N GLN A 65 -5.68 -5.88 -29.09
CA GLN A 65 -5.05 -5.07 -30.15
C GLN A 65 -3.57 -4.78 -29.84
N VAL A 66 -3.23 -4.52 -28.59
CA VAL A 66 -1.85 -4.31 -28.12
C VAL A 66 -1.02 -5.57 -28.28
N LEU A 67 -1.57 -6.75 -27.98
CA LEU A 67 -0.89 -8.04 -28.23
C LEU A 67 -0.67 -8.29 -29.73
N ASP A 68 -1.59 -7.86 -30.60
CA ASP A 68 -1.44 -7.99 -32.05
C ASP A 68 -0.41 -7.02 -32.64
N SER A 69 -0.41 -5.76 -32.18
CA SER A 69 0.45 -4.71 -32.72
C SER A 69 1.83 -4.67 -32.07
N GLY A 70 1.98 -5.18 -30.86
CA GLY A 70 3.16 -5.01 -30.02
C GLY A 70 3.39 -3.57 -29.52
N GLN A 71 2.46 -2.64 -29.76
CA GLN A 71 2.62 -1.22 -29.44
C GLN A 71 1.83 -0.82 -28.19
N PRO A 72 2.46 -0.20 -27.19
CA PRO A 72 1.76 0.28 -26.01
C PRO A 72 0.85 1.47 -26.34
N VAL A 73 -0.25 1.61 -25.61
CA VAL A 73 -1.21 2.70 -25.79
C VAL A 73 -1.67 3.25 -24.43
N VAL A 74 -1.94 4.56 -24.38
CA VAL A 74 -2.60 5.21 -23.24
C VAL A 74 -4.04 5.53 -23.66
N ALA A 75 -5.00 4.89 -22.98
CA ALA A 75 -6.42 5.09 -23.18
C ALA A 75 -7.03 5.94 -22.06
N SER A 76 -7.91 6.89 -22.41
CA SER A 76 -8.62 7.73 -21.44
C SER A 76 -10.09 7.36 -21.40
N TYR A 77 -10.66 7.28 -20.20
CA TYR A 77 -12.06 6.95 -19.93
C TYR A 77 -12.67 8.01 -19.00
N GLY A 78 -13.86 8.50 -19.32
CA GLY A 78 -14.54 9.55 -18.55
C GLY A 78 -16.05 9.35 -18.50
N ILE A 79 -16.82 10.44 -18.34
CA ILE A 79 -18.29 10.42 -18.42
C ILE A 79 -18.66 10.32 -19.90
N ALA A 80 -19.38 9.28 -20.30
CA ALA A 80 -19.61 8.90 -21.70
C ALA A 80 -20.23 10.02 -22.57
N ASP A 81 -21.16 10.82 -22.05
CA ASP A 81 -21.93 11.79 -22.85
C ASP A 81 -21.35 13.23 -22.82
N GLU A 82 -20.48 13.58 -21.87
CA GLU A 82 -20.05 14.97 -21.70
C GLU A 82 -18.71 15.31 -22.38
N MET A 83 -17.87 14.32 -22.68
CA MET A 83 -16.53 14.54 -23.27
C MET A 83 -16.19 13.63 -24.45
N GLY A 84 -17.17 12.96 -25.06
CA GLY A 84 -16.98 12.13 -26.26
C GLY A 84 -16.29 10.77 -25.99
N PHE A 85 -16.34 10.26 -24.77
CA PHE A 85 -15.85 8.94 -24.45
C PHE A 85 -16.87 7.86 -24.84
N ALA A 86 -16.42 6.84 -25.59
CA ALA A 86 -17.28 5.73 -26.01
C ALA A 86 -17.71 4.82 -24.85
N VAL A 87 -16.92 4.78 -23.77
CA VAL A 87 -17.18 4.00 -22.55
C VAL A 87 -16.97 4.89 -21.33
N GLY A 88 -17.92 4.91 -20.39
CA GLY A 88 -17.96 5.85 -19.28
C GLY A 88 -17.79 5.24 -17.90
N LEU A 89 -17.37 6.07 -16.96
CA LEU A 89 -17.27 5.76 -15.54
C LEU A 89 -18.52 6.23 -14.81
N SER A 90 -19.26 5.32 -14.19
CA SER A 90 -20.46 5.62 -13.40
C SER A 90 -20.20 6.49 -12.15
N CYS A 91 -18.94 6.59 -11.71
CA CYS A 91 -18.52 7.38 -10.55
C CYS A 91 -18.19 8.85 -10.85
N GLY A 92 -18.31 9.29 -12.12
CA GLY A 92 -18.14 10.68 -12.54
C GLY A 92 -16.71 11.18 -12.62
N GLY A 93 -15.69 10.31 -12.51
CA GLY A 93 -14.29 10.66 -12.69
C GLY A 93 -13.77 10.35 -14.10
N THR A 94 -12.52 10.74 -14.35
CA THR A 94 -11.76 10.38 -15.54
C THR A 94 -10.53 9.59 -15.15
N ILE A 95 -10.22 8.52 -15.89
CA ILE A 95 -9.02 7.72 -15.69
C ILE A 95 -8.22 7.60 -16.98
N ASP A 96 -6.88 7.57 -16.86
CA ASP A 96 -5.99 7.19 -17.94
C ASP A 96 -5.37 5.82 -17.61
N VAL A 97 -5.38 4.91 -18.59
CA VAL A 97 -4.87 3.54 -18.46
C VAL A 97 -3.81 3.32 -19.54
N LEU A 98 -2.60 2.98 -19.12
CA LEU A 98 -1.55 2.48 -20.01
C LEU A 98 -1.80 0.99 -20.24
N ILE A 99 -1.85 0.56 -21.50
CA ILE A 99 -1.98 -0.84 -21.90
C ILE A 99 -0.75 -1.19 -22.75
N GLU A 100 0.00 -2.20 -22.35
CA GLU A 100 1.27 -2.56 -22.97
C GLU A 100 1.43 -4.09 -23.04
N PRO A 101 2.19 -4.63 -24.02
CA PRO A 101 2.60 -6.03 -23.96
C PRO A 101 3.45 -6.23 -22.70
N PHE A 102 3.19 -7.31 -21.99
CA PHE A 102 4.04 -7.66 -20.86
C PHE A 102 5.32 -8.31 -21.36
N VAL A 103 6.44 -7.64 -21.19
CA VAL A 103 7.77 -8.15 -21.52
C VAL A 103 8.59 -8.31 -20.24
N GLU A 104 9.24 -9.44 -20.08
CA GLU A 104 10.16 -9.68 -18.98
C GLU A 104 11.47 -8.93 -19.21
N GLU A 105 11.56 -7.72 -18.68
CA GLU A 105 12.73 -6.85 -18.73
C GLU A 105 13.42 -6.78 -17.36
N ASP A 106 14.66 -6.31 -17.34
CA ASP A 106 15.43 -6.10 -16.10
C ASP A 106 14.71 -5.20 -15.10
N VAL A 107 13.98 -4.18 -15.60
CA VAL A 107 13.16 -3.29 -14.78
C VAL A 107 12.07 -4.08 -14.05
N TRP A 108 11.31 -4.90 -14.79
CA TRP A 108 10.26 -5.74 -14.19
C TRP A 108 10.82 -6.70 -13.15
N ASN A 109 11.89 -7.42 -13.52
CA ASN A 109 12.54 -8.39 -12.64
C ASN A 109 13.09 -7.74 -11.36
N SER A 110 13.57 -6.50 -11.45
CA SER A 110 14.06 -5.77 -10.28
C SER A 110 12.91 -5.35 -9.34
N ILE A 111 11.81 -4.85 -9.91
CA ILE A 111 10.60 -4.50 -9.16
C ILE A 111 9.97 -5.73 -8.52
N ARG A 112 9.86 -6.84 -9.27
CA ARG A 112 9.36 -8.12 -8.76
C ARG A 112 10.18 -8.58 -7.56
N ARG A 113 11.52 -8.62 -7.68
CA ARG A 113 12.42 -8.98 -6.56
C ARG A 113 12.25 -8.04 -5.36
N ALA A 114 12.10 -6.73 -5.58
CA ALA A 114 11.84 -5.79 -4.49
C ALA A 114 10.52 -6.12 -3.77
N VAL A 115 9.45 -6.41 -4.52
CA VAL A 115 8.15 -6.83 -3.95
C VAL A 115 8.27 -8.13 -3.15
N GLU A 116 8.93 -9.15 -3.69
CA GLU A 116 9.16 -10.45 -3.03
C GLU A 116 10.01 -10.31 -1.75
N GLN A 117 11.06 -9.49 -1.82
CA GLN A 117 11.93 -9.20 -0.67
C GLN A 117 11.34 -8.18 0.30
N GLN A 118 10.12 -7.71 0.04
CA GLN A 118 9.41 -6.71 0.85
C GLN A 118 10.18 -5.38 0.97
N ARG A 119 10.96 -5.06 -0.05
CA ARG A 119 11.70 -3.80 -0.14
C ARG A 119 10.92 -2.76 -0.91
N PRO A 120 11.07 -1.48 -0.56
CA PRO A 120 10.48 -0.42 -1.34
C PRO A 120 11.18 -0.27 -2.70
N ALA A 121 10.43 0.18 -3.70
CA ALA A 121 10.92 0.52 -5.02
C ALA A 121 10.08 1.64 -5.63
N ALA A 122 10.57 2.27 -6.68
CA ALA A 122 9.76 3.13 -7.53
C ALA A 122 10.00 2.78 -9.00
N VAL A 123 8.97 2.93 -9.83
CA VAL A 123 9.09 2.81 -11.28
C VAL A 123 8.51 4.03 -11.94
N ALA A 124 9.26 4.60 -12.86
CA ALA A 124 8.82 5.66 -13.76
C ALA A 124 8.49 5.03 -15.12
N ILE A 125 7.37 5.44 -15.72
CA ILE A 125 6.89 4.93 -17.00
C ILE A 125 6.49 6.11 -17.88
N GLY A 126 7.03 6.18 -19.09
CA GLY A 126 6.67 7.19 -20.09
C GLY A 126 5.23 7.02 -20.57
N LEU A 127 4.47 8.11 -20.64
CA LEU A 127 3.08 8.13 -21.08
C LEU A 127 2.85 8.96 -22.33
N ALA A 128 3.69 9.94 -22.60
CA ALA A 128 3.65 10.83 -23.76
C ALA A 128 5.00 11.53 -23.92
N PRO A 129 5.37 11.96 -25.15
CA PRO A 129 4.74 11.66 -26.44
C PRO A 129 4.89 10.19 -26.85
N PRO A 130 4.38 9.76 -28.02
CA PRO A 130 4.39 8.35 -28.45
C PRO A 130 5.76 7.66 -28.37
N ALA A 131 6.84 8.37 -28.64
CA ALA A 131 8.22 7.86 -28.58
C ALA A 131 8.65 7.43 -27.16
N LEU A 132 7.99 7.90 -26.11
CA LEU A 132 8.30 7.61 -24.71
C LEU A 132 7.36 6.57 -24.10
N ILE A 133 6.19 6.29 -24.72
CA ILE A 133 5.18 5.40 -24.14
C ILE A 133 5.77 4.02 -23.86
N GLY A 134 5.57 3.54 -22.63
CA GLY A 134 6.01 2.22 -22.16
C GLY A 134 7.50 2.12 -21.81
N ARG A 135 8.33 3.15 -22.09
CA ARG A 135 9.72 3.17 -21.59
C ARG A 135 9.74 3.27 -20.08
N LYS A 136 10.65 2.55 -19.43
CA LYS A 136 10.66 2.39 -17.98
C LYS A 136 12.01 2.67 -17.36
N LEU A 137 11.99 3.24 -16.15
CA LEU A 137 13.14 3.43 -15.28
C LEU A 137 12.75 3.03 -13.87
N ALA A 138 13.43 2.03 -13.29
CA ALA A 138 13.27 1.65 -11.89
C ALA A 138 14.29 2.35 -11.00
N LEU A 139 13.87 2.73 -9.79
CA LEU A 139 14.72 3.18 -8.68
C LEU A 139 14.55 2.20 -7.53
N LEU A 140 15.66 1.62 -7.08
CA LEU A 140 15.70 0.65 -5.98
C LEU A 140 16.16 1.29 -4.66
N GLU A 141 15.95 0.59 -3.55
CA GLU A 141 16.28 1.06 -2.20
C GLU A 141 17.75 1.45 -2.04
N ASP A 142 18.68 0.72 -2.66
CA ASP A 142 20.11 0.99 -2.67
C ASP A 142 20.54 2.12 -3.64
N ALA A 143 19.58 2.92 -4.09
CA ALA A 143 19.75 4.01 -5.05
C ALA A 143 20.19 3.59 -6.46
N ARG A 144 20.29 2.29 -6.78
CA ARG A 144 20.52 1.81 -8.15
C ARG A 144 19.31 2.13 -9.03
N THR A 145 19.59 2.43 -10.28
CA THR A 145 18.58 2.61 -11.32
C THR A 145 18.77 1.56 -12.41
N LEU A 146 17.66 1.13 -13.01
CA LEU A 146 17.64 0.18 -14.14
C LEU A 146 16.68 0.67 -15.20
N GLY A 147 17.02 0.47 -16.46
CA GLY A 147 16.27 1.01 -17.59
C GLY A 147 16.52 2.50 -17.80
N ALA A 148 15.82 3.08 -18.77
CA ALA A 148 15.87 4.51 -19.12
C ALA A 148 14.59 4.91 -19.83
N ILE A 149 14.15 6.14 -19.66
CA ILE A 149 13.06 6.75 -20.44
C ILE A 149 13.67 7.58 -21.56
N ASP A 150 14.52 8.55 -21.21
CA ASP A 150 15.27 9.36 -22.15
C ASP A 150 16.44 10.03 -21.42
N ALA A 151 17.63 10.02 -22.03
CA ALA A 151 18.85 10.53 -21.41
C ALA A 151 18.75 12.01 -20.97
N SER A 152 17.92 12.82 -21.65
CA SER A 152 17.69 14.22 -21.26
C SER A 152 16.72 14.40 -20.07
N LEU A 153 15.96 13.38 -19.74
CA LEU A 153 14.92 13.40 -18.69
C LEU A 153 15.29 12.59 -17.45
N ASP A 154 16.11 11.55 -17.61
CA ASP A 154 16.29 10.51 -16.57
C ASP A 154 16.79 11.07 -15.24
N GLU A 155 17.67 12.07 -15.23
CA GLU A 155 18.13 12.70 -14.00
C GLU A 155 16.99 13.41 -13.25
N GLN A 156 16.13 14.15 -13.97
CA GLN A 156 14.98 14.83 -13.39
C GLN A 156 13.93 13.83 -12.90
N ILE A 157 13.72 12.74 -13.66
CA ILE A 157 12.81 11.66 -13.29
C ILE A 157 13.29 10.96 -12.01
N ILE A 158 14.59 10.65 -11.90
CA ILE A 158 15.18 10.04 -10.69
C ILE A 158 15.01 10.95 -9.48
N ALA A 159 15.26 12.24 -9.62
CA ALA A 159 15.07 13.21 -8.54
C ALA A 159 13.61 13.28 -8.10
N ALA A 160 12.66 13.31 -9.04
CA ALA A 160 11.24 13.30 -8.77
C ALA A 160 10.79 11.97 -8.13
N ALA A 161 11.27 10.81 -8.61
CA ALA A 161 10.98 9.50 -8.04
C ALA A 161 11.47 9.38 -6.58
N ARG A 162 12.65 9.91 -6.28
CA ARG A 162 13.15 9.99 -4.89
C ARG A 162 12.27 10.88 -4.00
N ALA A 163 11.80 12.00 -4.54
CA ALA A 163 10.90 12.90 -3.81
C ALA A 163 9.52 12.26 -3.60
N ALA A 164 8.96 11.63 -4.62
CA ALA A 164 7.70 10.87 -4.54
C ALA A 164 7.81 9.72 -3.52
N TRP A 165 8.92 8.99 -3.53
CA TRP A 165 9.21 7.93 -2.56
C TRP A 165 9.17 8.43 -1.12
N ARG A 166 9.87 9.54 -0.79
CA ARG A 166 9.85 10.12 0.57
C ARG A 166 8.46 10.55 1.02
N ARG A 167 7.59 10.97 0.09
CA ARG A 167 6.20 11.32 0.37
C ARG A 167 5.24 10.12 0.38
N GLY A 168 5.69 8.95 -0.11
CA GLY A 168 4.83 7.79 -0.34
C GLY A 168 3.73 8.03 -1.39
N ALA A 169 3.97 8.94 -2.34
CA ALA A 169 2.99 9.40 -3.31
C ALA A 169 3.27 8.86 -4.71
N THR A 170 2.26 8.27 -5.34
CA THR A 170 2.26 7.91 -6.77
C THR A 170 1.68 9.08 -7.55
N GLU A 171 2.38 9.56 -8.59
CA GLU A 171 2.03 10.80 -9.31
C GLU A 171 2.37 10.75 -10.79
N VAL A 172 1.84 11.69 -11.57
CA VAL A 172 2.25 11.92 -12.97
C VAL A 172 2.99 13.23 -13.06
N LEU A 173 4.24 13.13 -13.53
CA LEU A 173 5.14 14.24 -13.75
C LEU A 173 5.00 14.77 -15.19
N SER A 174 5.06 16.08 -15.37
CA SER A 174 5.13 16.73 -16.69
C SER A 174 6.44 17.49 -16.81
N LEU A 175 7.25 17.14 -17.82
CA LEU A 175 8.57 17.69 -18.06
C LEU A 175 8.66 18.30 -19.48
N PRO A 176 9.42 19.38 -19.70
CA PRO A 176 9.74 19.83 -21.05
C PRO A 176 10.66 18.82 -21.75
N TRP A 177 10.36 18.50 -23.02
CA TRP A 177 11.14 17.56 -23.82
C TRP A 177 11.09 17.94 -25.31
N HIS A 178 12.23 18.30 -25.91
CA HIS A 178 12.37 18.67 -27.32
C HIS A 178 11.29 19.63 -27.87
N GLY A 179 10.88 20.61 -27.08
CA GLY A 179 9.83 21.59 -27.45
C GLY A 179 8.40 21.13 -27.17
N GLU A 180 8.22 19.90 -26.73
CA GLU A 180 6.94 19.31 -26.30
C GLU A 180 6.90 19.08 -24.79
N LYS A 181 5.83 18.44 -24.29
CA LYS A 181 5.71 18.01 -22.90
C LYS A 181 5.77 16.50 -22.81
N ALA A 182 6.78 15.97 -22.14
CA ALA A 182 6.81 14.59 -21.70
C ALA A 182 5.90 14.42 -20.48
N SER A 183 5.11 13.33 -20.47
CA SER A 183 4.33 12.90 -19.32
C SER A 183 4.88 11.57 -18.82
N VAL A 184 5.21 11.50 -17.54
CA VAL A 184 5.83 10.32 -16.92
C VAL A 184 5.07 9.95 -15.67
N PHE A 185 4.60 8.71 -15.59
CA PHE A 185 3.97 8.15 -14.40
C PHE A 185 5.05 7.63 -13.44
N ILE A 186 5.04 8.09 -12.21
CA ILE A 186 5.92 7.61 -11.14
C ILE A 186 5.08 6.84 -10.15
N GLU A 187 5.28 5.53 -10.10
CA GLU A 187 4.66 4.63 -9.11
C GLU A 187 5.65 4.37 -7.99
N VAL A 188 5.25 4.70 -6.78
CA VAL A 188 5.96 4.28 -5.56
C VAL A 188 5.37 2.95 -5.09
N ILE A 189 6.21 1.93 -4.96
CA ILE A 189 5.85 0.60 -4.47
C ILE A 189 6.41 0.50 -3.04
N PRO A 190 5.58 0.79 -2.02
CA PRO A 190 6.02 0.74 -0.62
C PRO A 190 6.27 -0.71 -0.19
N PRO A 191 7.06 -0.94 0.86
CA PRO A 191 7.11 -2.24 1.51
C PRO A 191 5.71 -2.61 2.04
N PRO A 192 5.44 -3.89 2.34
CA PRO A 192 4.19 -4.25 2.99
C PRO A 192 4.08 -3.55 4.34
N LEU A 193 2.87 -3.19 4.70
CA LEU A 193 2.58 -2.71 6.04
C LEU A 193 2.88 -3.84 7.03
N ARG A 194 3.65 -3.56 8.07
CA ARG A 194 3.99 -4.51 9.13
C ARG A 194 3.12 -4.26 10.35
N LEU A 195 2.50 -5.31 10.87
CA LEU A 195 1.72 -5.26 12.10
C LEU A 195 2.38 -6.12 13.17
N PHE A 196 2.85 -5.51 14.23
CA PHE A 196 3.39 -6.15 15.41
C PHE A 196 2.29 -6.19 16.49
N ILE A 197 1.80 -7.39 16.79
CA ILE A 197 0.77 -7.60 17.82
C ILE A 197 1.45 -8.15 19.07
N VAL A 198 1.49 -7.34 20.11
CA VAL A 198 2.05 -7.69 21.42
C VAL A 198 0.93 -8.27 22.29
N GLY A 199 1.06 -9.55 22.65
CA GLY A 199 0.07 -10.32 23.42
C GLY A 199 -0.82 -11.22 22.57
N ALA A 200 -0.65 -12.53 22.72
CA ALA A 200 -1.36 -13.57 21.98
C ALA A 200 -2.78 -13.83 22.55
N THR A 201 -3.62 -12.79 22.59
CA THR A 201 -4.99 -12.80 23.11
C THR A 201 -6.02 -13.30 22.07
N GLN A 202 -7.30 -13.42 22.43
CA GLN A 202 -8.38 -13.72 21.47
C GLN A 202 -8.55 -12.58 20.44
N ILE A 203 -8.41 -11.34 20.89
CA ILE A 203 -8.44 -10.15 20.00
C ILE A 203 -7.29 -10.22 19.00
N ALA A 204 -6.10 -10.67 19.42
CA ALA A 204 -4.95 -10.84 18.54
C ALA A 204 -5.24 -11.83 17.39
N ILE A 205 -5.98 -12.90 17.63
CA ILE A 205 -6.37 -13.88 16.61
C ILE A 205 -7.25 -13.21 15.54
N ALA A 206 -8.30 -12.50 15.97
CA ALA A 206 -9.21 -11.79 15.07
C ALA A 206 -8.48 -10.69 14.28
N LEU A 207 -7.63 -9.91 14.97
CA LEU A 207 -6.85 -8.85 14.37
C LEU A 207 -5.85 -9.39 13.33
N CYS A 208 -5.18 -10.51 13.61
CA CYS A 208 -4.27 -11.18 12.69
C CYS A 208 -4.98 -11.56 11.38
N ARG A 209 -6.15 -12.22 11.46
CA ARG A 209 -6.94 -12.61 10.29
C ARG A 209 -7.35 -11.41 9.44
N MET A 210 -7.86 -10.35 10.05
CA MET A 210 -8.24 -9.13 9.36
C MET A 210 -7.03 -8.47 8.67
N ALA A 211 -5.90 -8.41 9.37
CA ALA A 211 -4.66 -7.84 8.87
C ALA A 211 -4.15 -8.57 7.62
N LYS A 212 -4.18 -9.89 7.62
CA LYS A 212 -3.78 -10.71 6.46
C LYS A 212 -4.67 -10.43 5.25
N GLY A 213 -5.99 -10.34 5.44
CA GLY A 213 -6.92 -9.97 4.36
C GLY A 213 -6.68 -8.58 3.77
N LEU A 214 -5.99 -7.69 4.49
CA LEU A 214 -5.62 -6.33 4.05
C LEU A 214 -4.14 -6.22 3.65
N GLY A 215 -3.44 -7.36 3.50
CA GLY A 215 -2.08 -7.41 2.97
C GLY A 215 -0.97 -7.02 3.94
N PHE A 216 -1.23 -7.05 5.26
CA PHE A 216 -0.19 -6.81 6.27
C PHE A 216 0.73 -8.02 6.42
N TRP A 217 1.99 -7.76 6.67
CA TRP A 217 2.90 -8.70 7.30
C TRP A 217 2.66 -8.69 8.81
N VAL A 218 2.24 -9.83 9.37
CA VAL A 218 1.81 -9.90 10.79
C VAL A 218 2.80 -10.69 11.62
N SER A 219 3.30 -10.06 12.69
CA SER A 219 4.14 -10.69 13.71
C SER A 219 3.41 -10.73 15.06
N ILE A 220 3.26 -11.91 15.64
CA ILE A 220 2.74 -12.11 16.99
C ILE A 220 3.90 -12.17 17.96
N ILE A 221 3.87 -11.36 19.02
CA ILE A 221 4.92 -11.26 20.04
C ILE A 221 4.32 -11.58 21.39
N ASP A 222 4.75 -12.65 22.03
CA ASP A 222 4.39 -13.00 23.41
C ASP A 222 5.49 -13.86 24.02
N ALA A 223 5.93 -13.53 25.23
CA ALA A 223 6.94 -14.32 25.94
C ALA A 223 6.41 -15.70 26.40
N ARG A 224 5.08 -15.89 26.39
CA ARG A 224 4.41 -17.11 26.87
C ARG A 224 4.10 -18.05 25.69
N GLY A 225 4.94 -19.07 25.50
CA GLY A 225 4.86 -20.02 24.38
C GLY A 225 3.56 -20.80 24.29
N THR A 226 2.82 -20.97 25.41
CA THR A 226 1.51 -21.65 25.43
C THR A 226 0.42 -20.86 24.72
N TYR A 227 0.56 -19.55 24.58
CA TYR A 227 -0.43 -18.68 23.94
C TYR A 227 -0.07 -18.34 22.49
N ALA A 228 1.19 -18.15 22.20
CA ALA A 228 1.68 -17.77 20.86
C ALA A 228 2.11 -19.04 20.09
N THR A 229 1.13 -19.77 19.56
CA THR A 229 1.37 -21.02 18.82
C THR A 229 0.91 -20.91 17.37
N ARG A 230 1.51 -21.70 16.48
CA ARG A 230 1.11 -21.77 15.07
C ARG A 230 -0.34 -22.24 14.89
N GLU A 231 -0.81 -23.10 15.76
CA GLU A 231 -2.20 -23.57 15.77
C GLU A 231 -3.19 -22.43 16.01
N ARG A 232 -2.88 -21.51 16.93
CA ARG A 232 -3.73 -20.35 17.22
C ARG A 232 -3.61 -19.23 16.20
N PHE A 233 -2.46 -19.10 15.57
CA PHE A 233 -2.14 -18.05 14.59
C PHE A 233 -1.63 -18.66 13.27
N PRO A 234 -2.45 -19.45 12.56
CA PRO A 234 -2.02 -20.12 11.35
C PRO A 234 -1.65 -19.14 10.22
N GLU A 235 -2.29 -17.97 10.18
CA GLU A 235 -2.07 -16.96 9.15
C GLU A 235 -0.92 -15.98 9.46
N ALA A 236 -0.39 -15.95 10.70
CA ALA A 236 0.70 -15.05 11.06
C ALA A 236 1.98 -15.36 10.27
N ASP A 237 2.67 -14.32 9.81
CA ASP A 237 3.94 -14.50 9.11
C ASP A 237 5.06 -14.88 10.07
N ALA A 238 5.06 -14.31 11.28
CA ALA A 238 6.02 -14.65 12.33
C ALA A 238 5.34 -14.80 13.69
N ILE A 239 5.88 -15.72 14.51
CA ILE A 239 5.54 -15.88 15.93
C ILE A 239 6.85 -15.78 16.70
N LEU A 240 6.95 -14.79 17.57
CA LEU A 240 8.18 -14.42 18.26
C LEU A 240 7.99 -14.61 19.77
N LEU A 241 8.61 -15.67 20.30
CA LEU A 241 8.55 -16.05 21.71
C LEU A 241 9.68 -15.33 22.48
N ALA A 242 9.49 -14.04 22.70
CA ALA A 242 10.49 -13.18 23.35
C ALA A 242 9.83 -11.97 24.02
N GLU A 243 10.60 -11.23 24.79
CA GLU A 243 10.22 -9.97 25.40
C GLU A 243 9.90 -8.92 24.32
N PRO A 244 8.71 -8.29 24.34
CA PRO A 244 8.29 -7.37 23.27
C PRO A 244 9.24 -6.21 23.02
N GLY A 245 9.82 -5.62 24.09
CA GLY A 245 10.79 -4.54 23.97
C GLY A 245 12.06 -4.93 23.23
N GLU A 246 12.53 -6.17 23.36
CA GLU A 246 13.70 -6.67 22.63
C GLU A 246 13.37 -6.87 21.15
N VAL A 247 12.24 -7.52 20.86
CA VAL A 247 11.79 -7.76 19.49
C VAL A 247 11.63 -6.46 18.74
N LEU A 248 10.86 -5.50 19.28
CA LEU A 248 10.60 -4.22 18.65
C LEU A 248 11.87 -3.38 18.50
N GLY A 249 12.81 -3.49 19.45
CA GLY A 249 14.11 -2.82 19.38
C GLY A 249 15.01 -3.29 18.22
N ARG A 250 14.79 -4.53 17.72
CA ARG A 250 15.53 -5.12 16.58
C ARG A 250 14.75 -5.09 15.28
N ALA A 251 13.46 -4.75 15.33
CA ALA A 251 12.54 -4.85 14.19
C ALA A 251 12.74 -3.78 13.11
N GLY A 252 13.56 -2.74 13.34
CA GLY A 252 13.72 -1.62 12.42
C GLY A 252 12.37 -0.96 12.14
N LEU A 253 11.71 -0.46 13.19
CA LEU A 253 10.40 0.18 13.08
C LEU A 253 10.48 1.49 12.28
N ASP A 254 9.50 1.68 11.39
CA ASP A 254 9.41 2.80 10.45
C ASP A 254 7.94 3.25 10.25
N ALA A 255 7.71 4.18 9.34
CA ALA A 255 6.37 4.68 9.01
C ALA A 255 5.40 3.61 8.49
N TYR A 256 5.89 2.46 8.00
CA TYR A 256 5.09 1.31 7.55
C TYR A 256 4.83 0.29 8.66
N SER A 257 5.36 0.53 9.85
CA SER A 257 5.21 -0.32 11.03
C SER A 257 4.02 0.15 11.88
N HIS A 258 3.22 -0.81 12.33
CA HIS A 258 2.08 -0.61 13.21
C HIS A 258 2.27 -1.50 14.44
N VAL A 259 2.23 -0.93 15.63
CA VAL A 259 2.39 -1.65 16.90
C VAL A 259 1.07 -1.61 17.66
N VAL A 260 0.53 -2.78 17.97
CA VAL A 260 -0.70 -2.97 18.74
C VAL A 260 -0.39 -3.79 19.99
N ILE A 261 -0.61 -3.19 21.17
CA ILE A 261 -0.33 -3.82 22.46
C ILE A 261 -1.65 -4.22 23.11
N LEU A 262 -1.86 -5.53 23.24
CA LEU A 262 -3.08 -6.16 23.78
C LEU A 262 -2.84 -6.82 25.15
N THR A 263 -1.67 -6.63 25.73
CA THR A 263 -1.36 -7.04 27.10
C THR A 263 -1.82 -5.98 28.10
N HIS A 264 -1.83 -6.34 29.38
CA HIS A 264 -2.14 -5.45 30.49
C HIS A 264 -1.02 -5.40 31.54
N ASP A 265 0.12 -5.99 31.21
CA ASP A 265 1.26 -6.07 32.11
C ASP A 265 2.28 -4.95 31.80
N PRO A 266 2.48 -3.99 32.73
CA PRO A 266 3.43 -2.91 32.54
C PRO A 266 4.86 -3.37 32.20
N LYS A 267 5.25 -4.58 32.64
CA LYS A 267 6.56 -5.16 32.34
C LYS A 267 6.78 -5.33 30.83
N PHE A 268 5.74 -5.66 30.09
CA PHE A 268 5.77 -5.84 28.63
C PHE A 268 5.39 -4.55 27.89
N ASP A 269 4.36 -3.84 28.43
CA ASP A 269 3.77 -2.68 27.77
C ASP A 269 4.77 -1.51 27.69
N ILE A 270 5.43 -1.18 28.80
CA ILE A 270 6.31 0.01 28.88
C ILE A 270 7.52 -0.15 27.94
N PRO A 271 8.30 -1.23 27.96
CA PRO A 271 9.39 -1.41 27.01
C PRO A 271 8.95 -1.43 25.55
N ALA A 272 7.79 -2.04 25.25
CA ALA A 272 7.24 -2.06 23.89
C ALA A 272 6.86 -0.66 23.40
N LEU A 273 6.16 0.13 24.25
CA LEU A 273 5.80 1.52 23.96
C LEU A 273 7.04 2.40 23.78
N ALA A 274 8.03 2.26 24.64
CA ALA A 274 9.28 3.02 24.56
C ALA A 274 10.00 2.80 23.22
N ARG A 275 10.05 1.54 22.73
CA ARG A 275 10.64 1.24 21.40
C ARG A 275 9.82 1.82 20.26
N ALA A 276 8.50 1.72 20.32
CA ALA A 276 7.63 2.27 19.29
C ALA A 276 7.68 3.81 19.26
N LEU A 277 7.70 4.48 20.41
CA LEU A 277 7.83 5.93 20.53
C LEU A 277 9.19 6.46 20.06
N GLY A 278 10.26 5.74 20.36
CA GLY A 278 11.64 6.09 19.96
C GLY A 278 11.92 5.85 18.47
N SER A 279 10.90 5.58 17.65
CA SER A 279 11.00 5.33 16.20
C SER A 279 9.93 6.07 15.42
N GLU A 280 10.06 6.05 14.09
CA GLU A 280 9.05 6.62 13.15
C GLU A 280 7.84 5.69 12.94
N THR A 281 7.46 4.90 13.95
CA THR A 281 6.31 3.97 13.88
C THR A 281 5.03 4.71 13.46
N GLY A 282 4.38 4.23 12.39
CA GLY A 282 3.22 4.88 11.78
C GLY A 282 1.93 4.78 12.62
N TYR A 283 1.82 3.76 13.50
CA TYR A 283 0.69 3.61 14.41
C TYR A 283 1.11 2.92 15.71
N ILE A 284 0.72 3.47 16.84
CA ILE A 284 0.98 2.92 18.16
C ILE A 284 -0.35 2.87 18.92
N GLY A 285 -0.91 1.68 19.10
CA GLY A 285 -2.16 1.50 19.82
C GLY A 285 -1.98 0.60 21.04
N VAL A 286 -2.62 0.92 22.16
CA VAL A 286 -2.53 0.11 23.38
C VAL A 286 -3.89 -0.07 24.03
N MET A 287 -4.18 -1.31 24.39
CA MET A 287 -5.42 -1.66 25.11
C MET A 287 -5.34 -1.23 26.57
N GLY A 288 -6.50 -0.85 27.10
CA GLY A 288 -6.65 -0.51 28.52
C GLY A 288 -7.58 0.67 28.75
N SER A 289 -7.93 0.91 30.02
CA SER A 289 -8.75 2.06 30.41
C SER A 289 -7.94 3.37 30.36
N ARG A 290 -8.66 4.51 30.34
CA ARG A 290 -8.02 5.83 30.45
C ARG A 290 -7.12 5.96 31.69
N GLY A 291 -7.54 5.37 32.83
CA GLY A 291 -6.72 5.35 34.04
C GLY A 291 -5.44 4.53 33.92
N THR A 292 -5.51 3.39 33.22
CA THR A 292 -4.30 2.57 32.94
C THR A 292 -3.35 3.31 32.00
N HIS A 293 -3.90 4.00 31.00
CA HIS A 293 -3.08 4.81 30.10
C HIS A 293 -2.36 5.95 30.86
N GLY A 294 -3.06 6.65 31.78
CA GLY A 294 -2.43 7.69 32.61
C GLY A 294 -1.22 7.18 33.39
N ARG A 295 -1.30 5.96 33.98
CA ARG A 295 -0.15 5.35 34.66
C ARG A 295 1.01 5.02 33.73
N ARG A 296 0.71 4.51 32.50
CA ARG A 296 1.74 4.26 31.47
C ARG A 296 2.43 5.57 31.03
N ALA A 297 1.64 6.63 30.82
CA ALA A 297 2.16 7.96 30.45
C ALA A 297 3.13 8.50 31.50
N VAL A 298 2.81 8.37 32.81
CA VAL A 298 3.72 8.76 33.89
C VAL A 298 5.03 7.96 33.86
N SER A 299 4.94 6.65 33.58
CA SER A 299 6.16 5.81 33.50
C SER A 299 7.03 6.20 32.30
N LEU A 300 6.44 6.40 31.13
CA LEU A 300 7.15 6.81 29.92
C LEU A 300 7.76 8.22 30.04
N ALA A 301 7.06 9.15 30.68
CA ALA A 301 7.60 10.48 30.96
C ALA A 301 8.86 10.44 31.84
N ARG A 302 8.95 9.48 32.78
CA ARG A 302 10.17 9.24 33.59
C ARG A 302 11.31 8.67 32.75
N GLU A 303 11.03 8.01 31.64
CA GLU A 303 12.01 7.55 30.66
C GLU A 303 12.43 8.63 29.64
N GLY A 304 11.88 9.86 29.77
CA GLY A 304 12.25 11.02 28.99
C GLY A 304 11.35 11.31 27.78
N PHE A 305 10.24 10.59 27.60
CA PHE A 305 9.28 10.87 26.51
C PHE A 305 8.47 12.13 26.82
N THR A 306 8.35 13.00 25.83
CA THR A 306 7.61 14.27 25.90
C THR A 306 6.10 14.05 25.73
N GLU A 307 5.28 15.08 26.05
CA GLU A 307 3.86 15.07 25.79
C GLU A 307 3.54 14.86 24.28
N ALA A 308 4.36 15.44 23.41
CA ALA A 308 4.24 15.24 21.96
C ALA A 308 4.44 13.78 21.56
N ASP A 309 5.43 13.10 22.14
CA ASP A 309 5.64 11.68 21.91
C ASP A 309 4.46 10.86 22.41
N LEU A 310 3.99 11.12 23.62
CA LEU A 310 2.87 10.42 24.25
C LEU A 310 1.55 10.59 23.47
N SER A 311 1.36 11.73 22.79
CA SER A 311 0.19 12.01 21.95
C SER A 311 0.08 11.09 20.74
N ARG A 312 1.17 10.42 20.33
CA ARG A 312 1.18 9.39 19.27
C ARG A 312 0.52 8.09 19.69
N ILE A 313 0.37 7.86 21.01
CA ILE A 313 -0.25 6.63 21.52
C ILE A 313 -1.78 6.74 21.39
N ARG A 314 -2.40 5.81 20.73
CA ARG A 314 -3.85 5.62 20.69
C ARG A 314 -4.28 4.75 21.88
N ALA A 315 -4.87 5.38 22.92
CA ALA A 315 -5.32 4.71 24.14
C ALA A 315 -6.50 5.46 24.78
N PRO A 316 -7.62 4.80 25.03
CA PRO A 316 -7.93 3.42 24.64
C PRO A 316 -7.89 3.20 23.13
N ILE A 317 -7.38 2.05 22.69
CA ILE A 317 -7.22 1.71 21.27
C ILE A 317 -8.58 1.45 20.60
N GLY A 318 -8.72 1.90 19.35
CA GLY A 318 -9.87 1.63 18.49
C GLY A 318 -10.90 2.76 18.44
N LEU A 319 -11.69 2.77 17.35
CA LEU A 319 -12.83 3.70 17.22
C LEU A 319 -13.99 3.27 18.15
N ASP A 320 -14.72 4.23 18.67
CA ASP A 320 -15.93 3.97 19.47
C ASP A 320 -17.09 3.56 18.56
N ILE A 321 -17.22 2.25 18.33
CA ILE A 321 -18.31 1.63 17.57
C ILE A 321 -19.20 0.76 18.44
N GLY A 322 -19.03 0.81 19.80
CA GLY A 322 -19.77 -0.06 20.73
C GLY A 322 -19.31 -1.52 20.73
N ALA A 323 -18.08 -1.79 20.27
CA ALA A 323 -17.50 -3.14 20.15
C ALA A 323 -17.47 -3.90 21.48
N ARG A 324 -17.85 -5.20 21.45
CA ARG A 324 -17.88 -6.07 22.63
C ARG A 324 -17.18 -7.42 22.41
N SER A 325 -17.36 -8.05 21.24
CA SER A 325 -16.67 -9.30 20.92
C SER A 325 -15.22 -9.07 20.51
N PRO A 326 -14.35 -10.07 20.62
CA PRO A 326 -12.96 -9.96 20.12
C PRO A 326 -12.87 -9.50 18.66
N GLU A 327 -13.79 -9.95 17.82
CA GLU A 327 -13.86 -9.61 16.39
C GLU A 327 -14.28 -8.15 16.18
N GLU A 328 -15.27 -7.66 16.94
CA GLU A 328 -15.71 -6.27 16.89
C GLU A 328 -14.62 -5.31 17.41
N ILE A 329 -13.92 -5.71 18.49
CA ILE A 329 -12.78 -4.94 19.01
C ILE A 329 -11.64 -4.90 17.98
N ALA A 330 -11.34 -6.03 17.34
CA ALA A 330 -10.34 -6.07 16.27
C ALA A 330 -10.74 -5.17 15.09
N LEU A 331 -12.02 -5.13 14.73
CA LEU A 331 -12.55 -4.24 13.69
C LEU A 331 -12.39 -2.76 14.10
N ALA A 332 -12.73 -2.40 15.35
CA ALA A 332 -12.57 -1.05 15.88
C ALA A 332 -11.10 -0.58 15.82
N ILE A 333 -10.17 -1.45 16.23
CA ILE A 333 -8.72 -1.21 16.16
C ILE A 333 -8.29 -1.00 14.70
N PHE A 334 -8.73 -1.88 13.80
CA PHE A 334 -8.34 -1.83 12.41
C PHE A 334 -8.87 -0.58 11.69
N ALA A 335 -10.12 -0.21 11.99
CA ALA A 335 -10.72 1.02 11.47
C ALA A 335 -9.95 2.27 11.91
N GLU A 336 -9.51 2.34 13.19
CA GLU A 336 -8.66 3.43 13.69
C GLU A 336 -7.30 3.45 12.98
N MET A 337 -6.63 2.29 12.82
CA MET A 337 -5.37 2.18 12.11
C MET A 337 -5.48 2.72 10.67
N VAL A 338 -6.56 2.36 9.96
CA VAL A 338 -6.81 2.87 8.60
C VAL A 338 -7.08 4.37 8.61
N ALA A 339 -7.88 4.87 9.56
CA ALA A 339 -8.19 6.29 9.70
C ALA A 339 -6.93 7.12 9.95
N VAL A 340 -6.06 6.70 10.89
CA VAL A 340 -4.79 7.35 11.20
C VAL A 340 -3.89 7.39 9.97
N ARG A 341 -3.68 6.26 9.31
CA ARG A 341 -2.84 6.16 8.10
C ARG A 341 -3.35 7.05 6.96
N ARG A 342 -4.67 7.19 6.84
CA ARG A 342 -5.33 8.02 5.80
C ARG A 342 -5.59 9.45 6.26
N GLN A 343 -5.13 9.83 7.46
CA GLN A 343 -5.37 11.16 8.06
C GLN A 343 -6.86 11.52 8.08
N ARG A 344 -7.69 10.57 8.54
CA ARG A 344 -9.14 10.71 8.66
C ARG A 344 -9.57 10.59 10.13
N ASP A 345 -10.73 11.15 10.44
CA ASP A 345 -11.31 11.20 11.79
C ASP A 345 -12.22 10.00 12.12
N GLY A 346 -12.47 9.11 11.17
CA GLY A 346 -13.31 7.92 11.36
C GLY A 346 -14.81 8.16 11.39
N ARG A 347 -15.27 9.40 11.10
CA ARG A 347 -16.72 9.73 11.06
C ARG A 347 -17.44 9.04 9.89
N ALA A 348 -18.77 8.91 10.03
CA ALA A 348 -19.62 8.39 8.97
C ALA A 348 -19.54 9.25 7.70
N LEU A 349 -19.40 8.62 6.52
CA LEU A 349 -19.25 9.33 5.24
C LEU A 349 -20.41 10.30 4.96
N ARG A 350 -21.65 9.98 5.38
CA ARG A 350 -22.81 10.84 5.24
C ARG A 350 -22.69 12.21 5.96
N GLU A 351 -21.82 12.29 6.95
CA GLU A 351 -21.58 13.52 7.74
C GLU A 351 -20.51 14.40 7.10
N LYS A 352 -19.84 13.91 6.08
CA LYS A 352 -18.73 14.57 5.42
C LYS A 352 -19.22 15.36 4.21
N LYS A 353 -18.85 16.64 4.15
CA LYS A 353 -19.06 17.48 2.96
C LYS A 353 -17.83 17.39 2.04
N GLY A 354 -18.05 17.30 0.73
CA GLY A 354 -17.01 17.26 -0.29
C GLY A 354 -16.72 15.86 -0.83
N ALA A 355 -15.65 15.71 -1.63
CA ALA A 355 -15.31 14.45 -2.28
C ALA A 355 -14.99 13.35 -1.24
N ILE A 356 -15.55 12.16 -1.46
CA ILE A 356 -15.33 10.98 -0.59
C ILE A 356 -13.85 10.59 -0.63
N HIS A 357 -13.26 10.54 -1.80
CA HIS A 357 -11.85 10.34 -2.04
C HIS A 357 -11.24 11.70 -2.41
N GLY A 358 -10.82 12.47 -1.41
CA GLY A 358 -10.08 13.71 -1.65
C GLY A 358 -8.79 13.36 -2.39
N GLY A 359 -8.56 14.02 -3.54
CA GLY A 359 -7.30 13.91 -4.24
C GLY A 359 -6.14 14.27 -3.31
N ALA A 360 -5.08 13.48 -3.39
CA ALA A 360 -3.76 13.84 -2.90
C ALA A 360 -3.21 14.96 -3.77
#